data_3ce0a3c213ea6a376843cd506e976ae5
#
_entry.id   3ce0a3c213ea6a376843cd506e976ae5
#
_cell.length_a   1.000
_cell.length_b   1.000
_cell.length_c   1.000
_cell.angle_alpha   90.00
_cell.angle_beta   90.00
_cell.angle_gamma   90.00
#
_symmetry.space_group_name_H-M   'P 1'
#
loop_
_entity.id
_entity.type
_entity.pdbx_description
1 polymer ?
#
loop_
_entity_poly.entity_id
_entity_poly.type
_entity_poly.pdbx_seq_one_letter_code
_entity_poly.pdbx_strand_id
1 'polypeptide(L)'
;MTPQDVGRIIKEARELKRWSQESLAREAGGVGQSTIDRIEKGQFKRMPSDLPAICVALGIALPDLDGRGGAHVAGLRIGSGRDFAVYASAEGGPGEIIRSTDPIDFIPRPAPVAHVREAYGLVITGESMVPEYKPGETALINPLLPVMGGEVHVFYSELQGEARATIKHLRRATATEWLVTQHNPPKGKPKDFSLSRKEWHTAHRVFGKHARP
;
A
#
# COMPACT_ATOMS: atom_id res chain seq x y z
N MET A 1 -8.69 -20.85 6.92
CA MET A 1 -8.71 -21.22 5.48
C MET A 1 -8.48 -22.71 5.37
N THR A 2 -9.22 -23.44 4.52
CA THR A 2 -9.06 -24.91 4.35
C THR A 2 -7.97 -25.25 3.34
N PRO A 3 -7.39 -26.47 3.36
CA PRO A 3 -6.48 -26.94 2.31
C PRO A 3 -7.05 -26.84 0.90
N GLN A 4 -8.36 -27.06 0.76
CA GLN A 4 -9.08 -26.95 -0.51
C GLN A 4 -9.14 -25.50 -1.00
N ASP A 5 -9.36 -24.54 -0.10
CA ASP A 5 -9.33 -23.09 -0.45
C ASP A 5 -7.95 -22.69 -0.97
N VAL A 6 -6.88 -23.15 -0.30
CA VAL A 6 -5.50 -22.91 -0.74
C VAL A 6 -5.27 -23.51 -2.13
N GLY A 7 -5.67 -24.75 -2.33
CA GLY A 7 -5.51 -25.43 -3.61
C GLY A 7 -6.21 -24.70 -4.74
N ARG A 8 -7.43 -24.25 -4.50
CA ARG A 8 -8.21 -23.45 -5.47
C ARG A 8 -7.50 -22.14 -5.83
N ILE A 9 -7.00 -21.40 -4.84
CA ILE A 9 -6.28 -20.13 -5.05
C ILE A 9 -5.02 -20.35 -5.92
N ILE A 10 -4.23 -21.37 -5.61
CA ILE A 10 -3.02 -21.71 -6.39
C ILE A 10 -3.37 -22.03 -7.82
N LYS A 11 -4.39 -22.87 -8.04
CA LYS A 11 -4.85 -23.26 -9.37
C LYS A 11 -5.34 -22.05 -10.17
N GLU A 12 -6.22 -21.23 -9.62
CA GLU A 12 -6.74 -20.03 -10.25
C GLU A 12 -5.61 -19.04 -10.62
N ALA A 13 -4.66 -18.80 -9.72
CA ALA A 13 -3.53 -17.94 -9.98
C ALA A 13 -2.62 -18.45 -11.10
N ARG A 14 -2.42 -19.76 -11.19
CA ARG A 14 -1.66 -20.40 -12.28
C ARG A 14 -2.40 -20.25 -13.62
N GLU A 15 -3.70 -20.50 -13.63
CA GLU A 15 -4.54 -20.40 -14.84
C GLU A 15 -4.62 -18.97 -15.36
N LEU A 16 -4.67 -17.95 -14.48
CA LEU A 16 -4.60 -16.55 -14.86
C LEU A 16 -3.29 -16.21 -15.59
N LYS A 17 -2.17 -16.85 -15.19
CA LYS A 17 -0.88 -16.72 -15.88
C LYS A 17 -0.79 -17.58 -17.15
N ARG A 18 -1.81 -18.38 -17.46
CA ARG A 18 -1.83 -19.37 -18.55
C ARG A 18 -0.66 -20.36 -18.46
N TRP A 19 -0.26 -20.72 -17.25
CA TRP A 19 0.82 -21.68 -17.01
C TRP A 19 0.26 -23.10 -16.87
N SER A 20 1.03 -24.08 -17.38
CA SER A 20 0.83 -25.48 -17.02
C SER A 20 1.34 -25.73 -15.59
N GLN A 21 0.99 -26.86 -14.97
CA GLN A 21 1.55 -27.27 -13.69
C GLN A 21 3.08 -27.46 -13.78
N GLU A 22 3.59 -27.95 -14.92
CA GLU A 22 5.02 -28.05 -15.18
C GLU A 22 5.72 -26.70 -15.26
N SER A 23 5.07 -25.72 -15.92
CA SER A 23 5.59 -24.34 -15.96
C SER A 23 5.69 -23.74 -14.58
N LEU A 24 4.64 -23.90 -13.76
CA LEU A 24 4.66 -23.44 -12.37
C LEU A 24 5.72 -24.17 -11.55
N ALA A 25 5.87 -25.46 -11.72
CA ALA A 25 6.88 -26.27 -11.04
C ALA A 25 8.32 -25.77 -11.30
N ARG A 26 8.62 -25.44 -12.56
CA ARG A 26 9.91 -24.88 -12.96
C ARG A 26 10.14 -23.47 -12.38
N GLU A 27 9.16 -22.60 -12.50
CA GLU A 27 9.23 -21.22 -11.99
C GLU A 27 9.30 -21.13 -10.45
N ALA A 28 8.75 -22.13 -9.78
CA ALA A 28 8.83 -22.26 -8.31
C ALA A 28 10.16 -22.90 -7.81
N GLY A 29 11.20 -22.91 -8.66
CA GLY A 29 12.53 -23.41 -8.25
C GLY A 29 12.71 -24.93 -8.37
N GLY A 30 11.96 -25.59 -9.26
CA GLY A 30 12.08 -27.02 -9.53
C GLY A 30 11.25 -27.90 -8.58
N VAL A 31 10.18 -27.35 -8.02
CA VAL A 31 9.17 -28.14 -7.28
C VAL A 31 8.58 -29.20 -8.20
N GLY A 32 8.40 -30.44 -7.69
CA GLY A 32 7.84 -31.51 -8.52
C GLY A 32 6.40 -31.21 -8.97
N GLN A 33 6.06 -31.51 -10.24
CA GLN A 33 4.69 -31.33 -10.77
C GLN A 33 3.65 -32.05 -9.90
N SER A 34 3.96 -33.25 -9.40
CA SER A 34 3.07 -34.00 -8.51
C SER A 34 2.80 -33.27 -7.19
N THR A 35 3.73 -32.46 -6.72
CA THR A 35 3.53 -31.60 -5.55
C THR A 35 2.56 -30.48 -5.87
N ILE A 36 2.69 -29.83 -7.04
CA ILE A 36 1.74 -28.83 -7.52
C ILE A 36 0.33 -29.41 -7.61
N ASP A 37 0.17 -30.56 -8.26
CA ASP A 37 -1.12 -31.25 -8.39
C ASP A 37 -1.77 -31.56 -7.02
N ARG A 38 -0.99 -32.09 -6.09
CA ARG A 38 -1.45 -32.39 -4.73
C ARG A 38 -1.86 -31.12 -3.96
N ILE A 39 -1.13 -30.02 -4.14
CA ILE A 39 -1.47 -28.74 -3.51
C ILE A 39 -2.76 -28.18 -4.12
N GLU A 40 -2.89 -28.18 -5.44
CA GLU A 40 -4.11 -27.68 -6.13
C GLU A 40 -5.36 -28.49 -5.75
N LYS A 41 -5.21 -29.76 -5.44
CA LYS A 41 -6.29 -30.62 -4.93
C LYS A 41 -6.55 -30.48 -3.43
N GLY A 42 -5.79 -29.66 -2.73
CA GLY A 42 -5.88 -29.51 -1.27
C GLY A 42 -5.54 -30.78 -0.49
N GLN A 43 -4.73 -31.67 -1.07
CA GLN A 43 -4.36 -32.96 -0.49
C GLN A 43 -3.15 -32.86 0.44
N PHE A 44 -3.25 -32.02 1.47
CA PHE A 44 -2.22 -31.89 2.50
C PHE A 44 -2.87 -31.60 3.86
N LYS A 45 -2.25 -32.09 4.94
CA LYS A 45 -2.69 -31.88 6.33
C LYS A 45 -1.91 -30.78 7.03
N ARG A 46 -0.68 -30.51 6.58
CA ARG A 46 0.20 -29.45 7.07
C ARG A 46 0.66 -28.62 5.89
N MET A 47 1.01 -27.35 6.16
CA MET A 47 1.52 -26.44 5.14
C MET A 47 2.70 -27.11 4.40
N PRO A 48 2.62 -27.30 3.07
CA PRO A 48 3.74 -27.82 2.30
C PRO A 48 4.92 -26.86 2.34
N SER A 49 6.15 -27.40 2.52
CA SER A 49 7.38 -26.62 2.53
C SER A 49 7.62 -25.82 1.25
N ASP A 50 7.10 -26.33 0.14
CA ASP A 50 7.27 -25.74 -1.18
C ASP A 50 6.23 -24.62 -1.48
N LEU A 51 5.20 -24.48 -0.64
CA LEU A 51 4.13 -23.51 -0.85
C LEU A 51 4.62 -22.06 -0.90
N PRO A 52 5.59 -21.61 -0.06
CA PRO A 52 6.17 -20.27 -0.17
C PRO A 52 6.80 -20.00 -1.54
N ALA A 53 7.57 -20.93 -2.09
CA ALA A 53 8.20 -20.80 -3.40
C ALA A 53 7.17 -20.73 -4.53
N ILE A 54 6.11 -21.54 -4.44
CA ILE A 54 4.99 -21.54 -5.38
C ILE A 54 4.26 -20.19 -5.34
N CYS A 55 3.98 -19.65 -4.14
CA CYS A 55 3.33 -18.36 -3.97
C CYS A 55 4.18 -17.22 -4.55
N VAL A 56 5.49 -17.23 -4.35
CA VAL A 56 6.44 -16.27 -4.94
C VAL A 56 6.38 -16.33 -6.46
N ALA A 57 6.46 -17.51 -7.07
CA ALA A 57 6.40 -17.71 -8.52
C ALA A 57 5.06 -17.20 -9.10
N LEU A 58 3.97 -17.42 -8.40
CA LEU A 58 2.65 -16.94 -8.79
C LEU A 58 2.46 -15.45 -8.52
N GLY A 59 3.26 -14.84 -7.66
CA GLY A 59 3.09 -13.47 -7.21
C GLY A 59 1.90 -13.30 -6.26
N ILE A 60 1.61 -14.32 -5.45
CA ILE A 60 0.51 -14.34 -4.48
C ILE A 60 1.03 -14.46 -3.05
N ALA A 61 0.24 -13.98 -2.07
CA ALA A 61 0.60 -14.12 -0.66
C ALA A 61 0.46 -15.58 -0.18
N LEU A 62 1.29 -15.94 0.80
CA LEU A 62 1.20 -17.25 1.46
C LEU A 62 -0.13 -17.35 2.24
N PRO A 63 -0.98 -18.35 1.98
CA PRO A 63 -2.23 -18.55 2.70
C PRO A 63 -1.98 -18.95 4.16
N ASP A 64 -2.72 -18.35 5.11
CA ASP A 64 -2.66 -18.72 6.51
C ASP A 64 -3.68 -19.84 6.82
N LEU A 65 -3.20 -21.03 7.14
CA LEU A 65 -4.02 -22.16 7.52
C LEU A 65 -4.30 -22.22 9.03
N ASP A 66 -3.43 -21.63 9.85
CA ASP A 66 -3.44 -21.88 11.29
C ASP A 66 -4.08 -20.75 12.10
N GLY A 67 -4.42 -19.61 11.52
CA GLY A 67 -5.03 -18.47 12.21
C GLY A 67 -4.20 -17.94 13.39
N ARG A 68 -2.91 -18.31 13.47
CA ARG A 68 -2.00 -17.91 14.53
C ARG A 68 -0.87 -17.08 13.95
N GLY A 69 -1.02 -15.80 14.10
CA GLY A 69 0.08 -14.87 14.18
C GLY A 69 0.82 -14.52 12.90
N GLY A 70 0.47 -13.42 12.36
CA GLY A 70 1.31 -12.35 11.88
C GLY A 70 2.76 -12.62 11.55
N ALA A 71 3.03 -13.13 10.36
CA ALA A 71 4.10 -12.54 9.56
C ALA A 71 3.38 -11.67 8.54
N HIS A 72 3.32 -10.37 8.77
CA HIS A 72 2.83 -9.38 7.82
C HIS A 72 3.78 -9.33 6.63
N VAL A 73 3.63 -10.26 5.72
CA VAL A 73 4.02 -10.03 4.33
C VAL A 73 2.84 -9.25 3.76
N ALA A 74 3.06 -8.00 3.40
CA ALA A 74 2.06 -7.10 2.85
C ALA A 74 1.21 -7.85 1.80
N GLY A 75 -0.05 -8.15 2.17
CA GLY A 75 -0.83 -9.18 1.55
C GLY A 75 -1.39 -8.83 0.20
N LEU A 76 -1.23 -9.74 -0.73
CA LEU A 76 -2.10 -9.87 -1.88
C LEU A 76 -3.36 -10.64 -1.44
N ARG A 77 -4.46 -9.94 -1.17
CA ARG A 77 -5.78 -10.58 -1.01
C ARG A 77 -6.33 -10.89 -2.39
N ILE A 78 -6.10 -12.11 -2.87
CA ILE A 78 -6.81 -12.64 -4.04
C ILE A 78 -8.19 -13.07 -3.54
N GLY A 79 -9.23 -12.31 -3.88
CA GLY A 79 -10.61 -12.70 -3.57
C GLY A 79 -11.65 -11.58 -3.54
N SER A 80 -11.27 -10.33 -3.37
CA SER A 80 -12.25 -9.23 -3.31
C SER A 80 -12.00 -8.08 -4.27
N GLY A 81 -10.94 -8.11 -5.06
CA GLY A 81 -10.52 -6.95 -5.87
C GLY A 81 -10.13 -5.71 -5.06
N ARG A 82 -10.04 -5.84 -3.73
CA ARG A 82 -9.74 -4.76 -2.79
C ARG A 82 -8.42 -5.06 -2.09
N ASP A 83 -7.33 -4.67 -2.74
CA ASP A 83 -5.96 -4.91 -2.27
C ASP A 83 -5.15 -3.61 -2.08
N PHE A 84 -5.77 -2.46 -2.33
CA PHE A 84 -5.15 -1.16 -2.12
C PHE A 84 -5.39 -0.71 -0.67
N ALA A 85 -4.35 -0.79 0.15
CA ALA A 85 -4.41 -0.47 1.56
C ALA A 85 -4.70 1.03 1.79
N VAL A 86 -5.63 1.33 2.68
CA VAL A 86 -5.98 2.68 3.11
C VAL A 86 -5.64 2.83 4.59
N TYR A 87 -4.87 3.87 4.91
CA TYR A 87 -4.44 4.18 6.27
C TYR A 87 -5.26 5.34 6.83
N ALA A 88 -5.55 5.28 8.13
CA ALA A 88 -6.11 6.41 8.84
C ALA A 88 -5.05 7.49 9.04
N SER A 89 -5.54 8.72 9.16
CA SER A 89 -4.77 9.80 9.74
C SER A 89 -5.58 10.42 10.89
N ALA A 90 -4.93 10.83 11.95
CA ALA A 90 -5.50 11.63 13.02
C ALA A 90 -4.80 12.99 13.05
N GLU A 91 -5.49 14.07 13.48
CA GLU A 91 -4.83 15.35 13.66
C GLU A 91 -3.81 15.24 14.79
N GLY A 92 -2.51 15.41 14.46
CA GLY A 92 -1.41 15.50 15.43
C GLY A 92 -1.09 16.92 15.83
N GLY A 93 -1.77 17.90 15.22
CA GLY A 93 -1.58 19.35 15.41
C GLY A 93 -2.07 20.13 14.19
N PRO A 94 -2.12 21.46 14.20
CA PRO A 94 -2.60 22.27 13.09
C PRO A 94 -1.85 22.00 11.79
N GLY A 95 -2.46 21.22 10.89
CA GLY A 95 -1.91 20.85 9.57
C GLY A 95 -0.99 19.64 9.56
N GLU A 96 -0.87 18.92 10.67
CA GLU A 96 -0.12 17.68 10.79
C GLU A 96 -1.04 16.53 11.13
N ILE A 97 -0.70 15.33 10.67
CA ILE A 97 -1.48 14.12 10.88
C ILE A 97 -0.58 13.00 11.40
N ILE A 98 -1.10 12.20 12.32
CA ILE A 98 -0.49 10.95 12.77
C ILE A 98 -1.06 9.84 11.88
N ARG A 99 -0.19 9.07 11.24
CA ARG A 99 -0.59 7.95 10.39
C ARG A 99 -0.72 6.68 11.22
N SER A 100 -1.81 5.93 11.03
CA SER A 100 -1.92 4.57 11.58
C SER A 100 -0.83 3.65 11.04
N THR A 101 -0.35 2.73 11.86
CA THR A 101 0.59 1.67 11.44
C THR A 101 -0.10 0.61 10.61
N ASP A 102 -1.37 0.31 10.91
CA ASP A 102 -2.16 -0.70 10.22
C ASP A 102 -3.18 -0.08 9.28
N PRO A 103 -3.47 -0.72 8.13
CA PRO A 103 -4.54 -0.28 7.26
C PRO A 103 -5.90 -0.36 7.97
N ILE A 104 -6.73 0.67 7.79
CA ILE A 104 -8.10 0.71 8.31
C ILE A 104 -9.12 0.18 7.30
N ASP A 105 -8.77 0.16 6.02
CA ASP A 105 -9.62 -0.34 4.94
C ASP A 105 -8.77 -0.81 3.76
N PHE A 106 -9.41 -1.53 2.85
CA PHE A 106 -8.86 -1.89 1.54
C PHE A 106 -9.88 -1.52 0.47
N ILE A 107 -9.47 -0.81 -0.55
CA ILE A 107 -10.30 -0.44 -1.70
C ILE A 107 -9.81 -1.14 -2.98
N PRO A 108 -10.60 -1.18 -4.06
CA PRO A 108 -10.11 -1.64 -5.36
C PRO A 108 -8.88 -0.83 -5.77
N ARG A 109 -7.84 -1.53 -6.24
CA ARG A 109 -6.60 -0.88 -6.67
C ARG A 109 -6.86 -0.03 -7.91
N PRO A 110 -6.49 1.26 -7.90
CA PRO A 110 -6.62 2.11 -9.06
C PRO A 110 -5.77 1.62 -10.23
N ALA A 111 -6.31 1.66 -11.45
CA ALA A 111 -5.63 1.18 -12.66
C ALA A 111 -4.23 1.79 -12.88
N PRO A 112 -3.97 3.09 -12.64
CA PRO A 112 -2.64 3.67 -12.80
C PRO A 112 -1.55 3.05 -11.93
N VAL A 113 -1.92 2.39 -10.82
CA VAL A 113 -1.00 1.75 -9.88
C VAL A 113 -1.22 0.25 -9.77
N ALA A 114 -1.82 -0.38 -10.77
CA ALA A 114 -2.11 -1.81 -10.79
C ALA A 114 -0.85 -2.68 -10.56
N HIS A 115 0.31 -2.20 -11.00
CA HIS A 115 1.61 -2.86 -10.87
C HIS A 115 2.48 -2.33 -9.73
N VAL A 116 2.01 -1.33 -8.96
CA VAL A 116 2.76 -0.69 -7.86
C VAL A 116 2.22 -1.21 -6.53
N ARG A 117 2.92 -2.18 -5.93
CA ARG A 117 2.51 -2.79 -4.65
C ARG A 117 2.55 -1.83 -3.47
N GLU A 118 3.53 -0.94 -3.48
CA GLU A 118 3.80 0.04 -2.44
C GLU A 118 2.82 1.22 -2.44
N ALA A 119 1.99 1.35 -3.48
CA ALA A 119 0.97 2.38 -3.55
C ALA A 119 -0.14 2.15 -2.51
N TYR A 120 -0.59 3.23 -1.89
CA TYR A 120 -1.55 3.19 -0.79
C TYR A 120 -2.44 4.43 -0.74
N GLY A 121 -3.51 4.36 0.04
CA GLY A 121 -4.41 5.47 0.36
C GLY A 121 -4.14 6.05 1.74
N LEU A 122 -4.34 7.36 1.90
CA LEU A 122 -4.32 8.05 3.17
C LEU A 122 -5.59 8.89 3.31
N VAL A 123 -6.37 8.63 4.36
CA VAL A 123 -7.57 9.43 4.65
C VAL A 123 -7.15 10.84 5.07
N ILE A 124 -7.76 11.84 4.45
CA ILE A 124 -7.52 13.25 4.77
C ILE A 124 -8.39 13.64 5.97
N THR A 125 -7.79 14.24 6.99
CA THR A 125 -8.52 14.72 8.19
C THR A 125 -8.49 16.23 8.33
N GLY A 126 -7.43 16.89 7.86
CA GLY A 126 -7.29 18.34 7.96
C GLY A 126 -7.91 19.13 6.80
N GLU A 127 -8.16 20.41 7.01
CA GLU A 127 -8.76 21.33 6.02
C GLU A 127 -7.74 22.14 5.22
N SER A 128 -6.46 22.04 5.53
CA SER A 128 -5.40 22.91 4.96
C SER A 128 -5.29 22.86 3.44
N MET A 129 -5.79 21.80 2.81
CA MET A 129 -5.76 21.59 1.36
C MET A 129 -7.14 21.75 0.69
N VAL A 130 -8.16 22.21 1.41
CA VAL A 130 -9.47 22.58 0.82
C VAL A 130 -9.29 23.77 -0.12
N PRO A 131 -9.90 23.78 -1.32
CA PRO A 131 -10.95 22.85 -1.82
C PRO A 131 -10.43 21.61 -2.54
N GLU A 132 -9.13 21.50 -2.80
CA GLU A 132 -8.58 20.43 -3.63
C GLU A 132 -8.68 19.05 -2.96
N TYR A 133 -8.38 18.99 -1.67
CA TYR A 133 -8.54 17.79 -0.83
C TYR A 133 -9.39 18.15 0.38
N LYS A 134 -10.50 17.42 0.57
CA LYS A 134 -11.45 17.64 1.66
C LYS A 134 -11.31 16.58 2.75
N PRO A 135 -11.63 16.89 4.01
CA PRO A 135 -11.71 15.89 5.06
C PRO A 135 -12.63 14.73 4.67
N GLY A 136 -12.19 13.49 4.95
CA GLY A 136 -12.90 12.26 4.58
C GLY A 136 -12.57 11.72 3.19
N GLU A 137 -11.99 12.51 2.28
CA GLU A 137 -11.45 11.98 1.01
C GLU A 137 -10.18 11.15 1.29
N THR A 138 -9.87 10.23 0.40
CA THR A 138 -8.64 9.43 0.45
C THR A 138 -7.66 9.91 -0.62
N ALA A 139 -6.50 10.41 -0.23
CA ALA A 139 -5.40 10.67 -1.15
C ALA A 139 -4.80 9.34 -1.63
N LEU A 140 -4.61 9.20 -2.93
CA LEU A 140 -4.01 8.04 -3.58
C LEU A 140 -2.54 8.32 -3.83
N ILE A 141 -1.65 7.53 -3.22
CA ILE A 141 -0.22 7.81 -3.10
C ILE A 141 0.58 6.74 -3.81
N ASN A 142 1.55 7.17 -4.61
CA ASN A 142 2.53 6.28 -5.23
C ASN A 142 3.94 6.73 -4.80
N PRO A 143 4.60 5.99 -3.88
CA PRO A 143 5.92 6.34 -3.35
C PRO A 143 7.05 6.19 -4.38
N LEU A 144 6.82 5.46 -5.47
CA LEU A 144 7.82 5.25 -6.52
C LEU A 144 7.87 6.40 -7.56
N LEU A 145 6.87 7.30 -7.53
CA LEU A 145 6.91 8.47 -8.39
C LEU A 145 7.97 9.47 -7.93
N PRO A 146 8.67 10.12 -8.88
CA PRO A 146 9.65 11.13 -8.54
C PRO A 146 8.99 12.32 -7.84
N VAL A 147 9.72 12.92 -6.89
CA VAL A 147 9.32 14.17 -6.25
C VAL A 147 9.41 15.30 -7.27
N MET A 148 8.30 15.97 -7.55
CA MET A 148 8.19 17.02 -8.56
C MET A 148 7.55 18.28 -8.00
N GLY A 149 8.13 19.43 -8.30
CA GLY A 149 7.49 20.74 -8.06
C GLY A 149 6.20 20.88 -8.87
N GLY A 150 5.21 21.57 -8.31
CA GLY A 150 3.88 21.72 -8.90
C GLY A 150 2.89 20.60 -8.56
N GLU A 151 3.32 19.55 -7.87
CA GLU A 151 2.52 18.39 -7.54
C GLU A 151 2.25 18.30 -6.05
N VAL A 152 1.18 17.59 -5.68
CA VAL A 152 0.83 17.33 -4.27
C VAL A 152 1.64 16.15 -3.74
N HIS A 153 2.17 16.32 -2.54
CA HIS A 153 2.94 15.29 -1.85
C HIS A 153 2.44 15.13 -0.41
N VAL A 154 2.60 13.93 0.11
CA VAL A 154 2.55 13.67 1.56
C VAL A 154 3.99 13.63 2.05
N PHE A 155 4.31 14.49 3.00
CA PHE A 155 5.61 14.56 3.67
C PHE A 155 5.52 13.81 4.98
N TYR A 156 6.55 13.03 5.30
CA TYR A 156 6.62 12.18 6.49
C TYR A 156 7.76 12.60 7.39
N SER A 157 7.47 12.58 8.67
CA SER A 157 8.40 12.83 9.77
C SER A 157 8.18 11.79 10.86
N GLU A 158 9.17 11.60 11.69
CA GLU A 158 9.07 10.84 12.92
C GLU A 158 9.52 11.73 14.07
N LEU A 159 8.66 11.92 15.05
CA LEU A 159 8.97 12.68 16.25
C LEU A 159 8.63 11.85 17.48
N GLN A 160 9.63 11.57 18.32
CA GLN A 160 9.48 10.78 19.56
C GLN A 160 8.83 9.39 19.35
N GLY A 161 9.09 8.76 18.16
CA GLY A 161 8.51 7.48 17.81
C GLY A 161 7.10 7.54 17.21
N GLU A 162 6.52 8.74 17.06
CA GLU A 162 5.25 8.93 16.38
C GLU A 162 5.45 9.28 14.91
N ALA A 163 4.86 8.49 14.02
CA ALA A 163 4.87 8.75 12.59
C ALA A 163 3.91 9.90 12.25
N ARG A 164 4.46 11.04 11.86
CA ARG A 164 3.70 12.25 11.47
C ARG A 164 3.69 12.39 9.95
N ALA A 165 2.61 12.91 9.42
CA ALA A 165 2.48 13.21 8.00
C ALA A 165 1.85 14.59 7.79
N THR A 166 2.07 15.19 6.62
CA THR A 166 1.35 16.38 6.16
C THR A 166 1.19 16.34 4.66
N ILE A 167 0.04 16.76 4.15
CA ILE A 167 -0.23 16.86 2.71
C ILE A 167 -0.14 18.31 2.26
N LYS A 168 0.69 18.60 1.27
CA LYS A 168 0.92 19.96 0.75
C LYS A 168 1.27 19.92 -0.73
N HIS A 169 1.04 21.04 -1.41
CA HIS A 169 1.64 21.30 -2.72
C HIS A 169 3.13 21.57 -2.57
N LEU A 170 3.95 20.79 -3.25
CA LEU A 170 5.38 21.08 -3.38
C LEU A 170 5.59 22.11 -4.47
N ARG A 171 6.07 23.29 -4.13
CA ARG A 171 6.49 24.30 -5.11
C ARG A 171 7.88 24.00 -5.64
N ARG A 172 8.80 23.72 -4.74
CA ARG A 172 10.21 23.47 -5.06
C ARG A 172 10.89 22.65 -3.98
N ALA A 173 11.77 21.75 -4.39
CA ALA A 173 12.69 21.05 -3.51
C ALA A 173 14.08 21.70 -3.58
N THR A 174 14.71 21.95 -2.43
CA THR A 174 16.11 22.31 -2.31
C THR A 174 16.90 21.17 -1.64
N ALA A 175 18.19 21.34 -1.43
CA ALA A 175 18.99 20.35 -0.71
C ALA A 175 18.53 20.16 0.75
N THR A 176 18.02 21.21 1.40
CA THR A 176 17.71 21.23 2.83
C THR A 176 16.23 21.41 3.17
N GLU A 177 15.41 21.82 2.23
CA GLU A 177 14.02 22.21 2.48
C GLU A 177 13.07 21.78 1.35
N TRP A 178 11.81 21.55 1.71
CA TRP A 178 10.66 21.49 0.83
C TRP A 178 9.91 22.83 0.92
N LEU A 179 9.87 23.61 -0.16
CA LEU A 179 9.06 24.82 -0.24
C LEU A 179 7.66 24.42 -0.64
N VAL A 180 6.69 24.60 0.24
CA VAL A 180 5.33 24.09 0.09
C VAL A 180 4.27 25.16 0.20
N THR A 181 3.09 24.86 -0.34
CA THR A 181 1.89 25.69 -0.30
C THR A 181 0.72 24.89 0.25
N GLN A 182 -0.14 25.52 1.02
CA GLN A 182 -1.45 25.01 1.43
C GLN A 182 -2.55 25.99 0.97
N HIS A 183 -3.72 25.45 0.62
CA HIS A 183 -4.79 26.28 0.05
C HIS A 183 -5.57 27.04 1.13
N ASN A 184 -5.85 26.37 2.24
CA ASN A 184 -6.63 26.88 3.37
C ASN A 184 -5.80 26.83 4.65
N PRO A 185 -4.91 27.82 4.87
CA PRO A 185 -4.03 27.83 6.04
C PRO A 185 -4.87 27.98 7.33
N PRO A 186 -4.54 27.21 8.39
CA PRO A 186 -5.09 27.44 9.71
C PRO A 186 -4.80 28.89 10.18
N LYS A 187 -5.67 29.43 11.04
CA LYS A 187 -5.52 30.79 11.55
C LYS A 187 -4.13 31.03 12.11
N GLY A 188 -3.46 32.07 11.62
CA GLY A 188 -2.10 32.44 12.03
C GLY A 188 -0.97 31.65 11.37
N LYS A 189 -1.29 30.74 10.46
CA LYS A 189 -0.28 30.01 9.66
C LYS A 189 -0.14 30.61 8.26
N PRO A 190 1.06 30.65 7.68
CA PRO A 190 1.26 31.16 6.32
C PRO A 190 0.71 30.19 5.29
N LYS A 191 0.37 30.73 4.11
CA LYS A 191 -0.01 29.94 2.93
C LYS A 191 1.19 29.19 2.35
N ASP A 192 2.32 29.90 2.24
CA ASP A 192 3.60 29.40 1.72
C ASP A 192 4.61 29.30 2.87
N PHE A 193 5.27 28.17 3.00
CA PHE A 193 6.28 27.93 4.05
C PHE A 193 7.27 26.85 3.62
N SER A 194 8.27 26.61 4.45
CA SER A 194 9.22 25.52 4.21
C SER A 194 9.12 24.44 5.29
N LEU A 195 9.37 23.21 4.86
CA LEU A 195 9.54 22.05 5.73
C LEU A 195 11.02 21.62 5.66
N SER A 196 11.68 21.51 6.81
CA SER A 196 13.06 21.05 6.87
C SER A 196 13.17 19.59 6.44
N ARG A 197 14.06 19.26 5.51
CA ARG A 197 14.29 17.88 5.06
C ARG A 197 14.99 17.02 6.14
N LYS A 198 15.56 17.61 7.15
CA LYS A 198 16.08 16.88 8.32
C LYS A 198 14.97 16.31 9.17
N GLU A 199 13.86 17.02 9.28
CA GLU A 199 12.67 16.59 10.02
C GLU A 199 11.71 15.81 9.11
N TRP A 200 11.36 16.39 7.98
CA TRP A 200 10.46 15.81 6.99
C TRP A 200 11.26 15.10 5.89
N HIS A 201 11.85 13.97 6.25
CA HIS A 201 12.87 13.28 5.45
C HIS A 201 12.33 12.55 4.22
N THR A 202 11.03 12.28 4.16
CA THR A 202 10.41 11.51 3.08
C THR A 202 9.23 12.27 2.48
N ALA A 203 9.11 12.24 1.16
CA ALA A 203 7.98 12.79 0.43
C ALA A 203 7.46 11.76 -0.58
N HIS A 204 6.17 11.45 -0.53
CA HIS A 204 5.53 10.56 -1.48
C HIS A 204 4.51 11.33 -2.31
N ARG A 205 4.54 11.13 -3.64
CA ARG A 205 3.68 11.85 -4.56
C ARG A 205 2.24 11.33 -4.53
N VAL A 206 1.29 12.25 -4.47
CA VAL A 206 -0.14 11.97 -4.64
C VAL A 206 -0.45 11.99 -6.13
N PHE A 207 -1.10 10.96 -6.64
CA PHE A 207 -1.46 10.85 -8.06
C PHE A 207 -2.97 11.00 -8.30
N GLY A 208 -3.77 11.10 -7.25
CA GLY A 208 -5.21 11.26 -7.35
C GLY A 208 -5.88 11.23 -5.98
N LYS A 209 -7.20 11.22 -6.00
CA LYS A 209 -8.02 11.07 -4.79
C LYS A 209 -9.22 10.18 -5.05
N HIS A 210 -9.74 9.59 -3.98
CA HIS A 210 -10.96 8.81 -3.96
C HIS A 210 -11.93 9.45 -2.96
N ALA A 211 -13.09 9.88 -3.45
CA ALA A 211 -14.17 10.33 -2.57
C ALA A 211 -14.86 9.11 -1.98
N ARG A 212 -15.19 9.16 -0.69
CA ARG A 212 -16.14 8.18 -0.13
C ARG A 212 -17.53 8.53 -0.69
N PRO A 213 -18.30 7.50 -1.12
CA PRO A 213 -19.69 7.72 -1.53
C PRO A 213 -20.55 8.23 -0.40
#